data_6260acc550684b8b2733febbfb630139
#
_entry.id   6260acc550684b8b2733febbfb630139
#
_cell.length_a   1.000
_cell.length_b   1.000
_cell.length_c   1.000
_cell.angle_alpha   90.00
_cell.angle_beta   90.00
_cell.angle_gamma   90.00
#
_symmetry.space_group_name_H-M   'P 1'
#
loop_
_entity.id
_entity.type
_entity.pdbx_description
1 polymer ?
#
loop_
_entity_poly.entity_id
_entity_poly.type
_entity_poly.pdbx_seq_one_letter_code
_entity_poly.pdbx_strand_id
1 'polypeptide(L)' 'ATERAQRFVGRTMEVLVEGPSRTDPDKLRGRIRHNKTINFSGVGAPGELTEVEVRAATSTTLAGDERLLARLG' A
#
# COMPACT_ATOMS: atom_id res chain seq x y z
N ALA A 1 -15.76 -11.32 -1.32
CA ALA A 1 -15.20 -10.11 -0.77
C ALA A 1 -13.78 -10.30 -0.29
N THR A 2 -13.55 -11.14 0.74
CA THR A 2 -12.19 -11.38 1.24
C THR A 2 -11.31 -11.99 0.17
N GLU A 3 -11.86 -12.90 -0.61
CA GLU A 3 -11.11 -13.55 -1.68
C GLU A 3 -10.56 -12.56 -2.69
N ARG A 4 -11.32 -11.53 -3.01
CA ARG A 4 -10.88 -10.56 -4.01
C ARG A 4 -9.70 -9.75 -3.51
N ALA A 5 -9.68 -9.41 -2.23
CA ALA A 5 -8.55 -8.70 -1.66
C ALA A 5 -7.30 -9.56 -1.67
N GLN A 6 -7.45 -10.87 -1.45
CA GLN A 6 -6.31 -11.78 -1.47
C GLN A 6 -5.63 -11.86 -2.84
N ARG A 7 -6.34 -11.51 -3.90
CA ARG A 7 -5.74 -11.51 -5.24
C ARG A 7 -4.58 -10.55 -5.38
N PHE A 8 -4.54 -9.53 -4.55
CA PHE A 8 -3.47 -8.53 -4.63
C PHE A 8 -2.22 -8.95 -3.88
N VAL A 9 -2.30 -9.95 -3.03
CA VAL A 9 -1.14 -10.41 -2.27
C VAL A 9 -0.07 -10.93 -3.23
N GLY A 10 1.16 -10.47 -3.05
CA GLY A 10 2.27 -10.81 -3.91
C GLY A 10 2.41 -9.92 -5.14
N ARG A 11 1.48 -9.00 -5.35
CA ARG A 11 1.54 -8.08 -6.48
C ARG A 11 2.05 -6.72 -6.06
N THR A 12 2.69 -6.04 -7.00
CA THR A 12 3.10 -4.65 -6.81
C THR A 12 1.99 -3.76 -7.36
N MET A 13 1.48 -2.87 -6.52
CA MET A 13 0.38 -2.00 -6.88
C MET A 13 0.82 -0.54 -6.79
N GLU A 14 0.30 0.28 -7.68
CA GLU A 14 0.51 1.72 -7.60
C GLU A 14 -0.42 2.29 -6.53
N VAL A 15 0.16 3.08 -5.63
CA VAL A 15 -0.55 3.62 -4.48
C VAL A 15 -0.40 5.13 -4.44
N LEU A 16 -1.52 5.81 -4.24
CA LEU A 16 -1.50 7.25 -3.95
C LEU A 16 -1.37 7.40 -2.44
N VAL A 17 -0.26 7.97 -2.02
CA VAL A 17 0.02 8.15 -0.59
C VAL A 17 -0.88 9.25 -0.04
N GLU A 18 -1.59 8.96 1.03
CA GLU A 18 -2.50 9.92 1.67
C GLU A 18 -1.91 10.53 2.93
N GLY A 19 -1.06 9.79 3.63
CA GLY A 19 -0.45 10.26 4.86
C GLY A 19 -0.16 9.13 5.81
N PRO A 20 0.12 9.45 7.08
CA PRO A 20 0.39 8.42 8.08
C PRO A 20 -0.84 7.55 8.34
N SER A 21 -0.59 6.27 8.61
CA SER A 21 -1.65 5.36 9.00
C SER A 21 -2.21 5.75 10.36
N ARG A 22 -3.52 5.61 10.51
CA ARG A 22 -4.16 5.93 11.78
C ARG A 22 -3.88 4.89 12.86
N THR A 23 -3.64 3.66 12.44
CA THR A 23 -3.44 2.57 13.39
C THR A 23 -1.98 2.36 13.73
N ASP A 24 -1.07 2.83 12.87
CA ASP A 24 0.36 2.64 13.08
C ASP A 24 1.10 3.85 12.51
N PRO A 25 1.54 4.79 13.37
CA PRO A 25 2.20 6.00 12.90
C PRO A 25 3.53 5.75 12.18
N ASP A 26 4.10 4.57 12.33
CA ASP A 26 5.33 4.22 11.60
C ASP A 26 5.05 3.78 10.18
N LYS A 27 3.78 3.67 9.82
CA LYS A 27 3.39 3.27 8.48
C LYS A 27 2.63 4.37 7.78
N LEU A 28 2.56 4.26 6.46
CA LEU A 28 1.81 5.19 5.64
C LEU A 28 0.51 4.55 5.19
N ARG A 29 -0.44 5.40 4.88
CA ARG A 29 -1.72 4.97 4.33
C ARG A 29 -1.85 5.52 2.94
N GLY A 30 -2.35 4.70 2.03
CA GLY A 30 -2.61 5.13 0.67
C GLY A 30 -3.82 4.43 0.10
N ARG A 31 -4.07 4.69 -1.17
CA ARG A 31 -5.22 4.13 -1.86
C ARG A 31 -4.78 3.64 -3.24
N ILE A 32 -5.23 2.44 -3.60
CA ILE A 32 -4.96 1.88 -4.92
C ILE A 32 -6.12 2.20 -5.85
N ARG A 33 -5.95 1.91 -7.16
CA ARG A 33 -6.95 2.19 -8.17
C ARG A 33 -8.30 1.53 -7.90
N HIS A 34 -8.28 0.41 -7.20
CA HIS A 34 -9.52 -0.33 -6.91
C HIS A 34 -10.25 0.23 -5.70
N ASN A 35 -9.90 1.44 -5.30
CA ASN A 35 -10.53 2.14 -4.19
C ASN A 35 -10.39 1.39 -2.86
N LYS A 36 -9.28 0.70 -2.68
CA LYS A 36 -8.97 0.02 -1.43
C LYS A 36 -7.86 0.73 -0.70
N THR A 37 -7.99 0.78 0.61
CA THR A 37 -6.96 1.37 1.47
C THR A 37 -5.85 0.36 1.68
N ILE A 38 -4.60 0.86 1.65
CA ILE A 38 -3.44 0.04 1.94
C ILE A 38 -2.58 0.75 2.99
N ASN A 39 -2.14 -0.02 3.98
CA ASN A 39 -1.15 0.44 4.95
C ASN A 39 0.18 -0.19 4.58
N PHE A 40 1.22 0.62 4.52
CA PHE A 40 2.51 0.10 4.05
C PHE A 40 3.66 0.83 4.72
N SER A 41 4.80 0.16 4.76
CA SER A 41 6.04 0.76 5.23
C SER A 41 6.74 1.42 4.05
N GLY A 42 7.15 2.67 4.21
CA GLY A 42 7.82 3.38 3.15
C GLY A 42 8.12 4.81 3.53
N VAL A 43 8.59 5.56 2.55
CA VAL A 43 9.01 6.94 2.76
C VAL A 43 8.32 7.93 1.81
N GLY A 44 7.23 7.51 1.17
CA GLY A 44 6.50 8.38 0.27
C GLY A 44 5.84 9.55 0.98
N ALA A 45 5.72 10.67 0.32
CA ALA A 45 5.06 11.84 0.87
C ALA A 45 3.59 11.88 0.42
N PRO A 46 2.71 12.51 1.22
CA PRO A 46 1.30 12.64 0.81
C PRO A 46 1.19 13.30 -0.56
N GLY A 47 0.32 12.75 -1.39
CA GLY A 47 0.12 13.23 -2.74
C GLY A 47 1.01 12.58 -3.78
N GLU A 48 1.98 11.79 -3.37
CA GLU A 48 2.85 11.08 -4.29
C GLU A 48 2.29 9.72 -4.68
N LEU A 49 2.66 9.27 -5.88
CA LEU A 49 2.39 7.91 -6.29
C LEU A 49 3.63 7.07 -6.03
N THR A 50 3.43 5.89 -5.48
CA THR A 50 4.54 4.98 -5.22
C THR A 50 4.08 3.56 -5.51
N GLU A 51 5.04 2.65 -5.61
CA GLU A 51 4.74 1.24 -5.81
C GLU A 51 4.92 0.49 -4.49
N VAL A 52 3.92 -0.33 -4.17
CA VAL A 52 3.92 -1.10 -2.93
C VAL A 52 3.68 -2.55 -3.26
N GLU A 53 4.52 -3.42 -2.71
CA GLU A 53 4.30 -4.86 -2.83
C GLU A 53 3.33 -5.29 -1.74
N VAL A 54 2.19 -5.82 -2.14
CA VAL A 54 1.15 -6.24 -1.19
C VAL A 54 1.56 -7.56 -0.56
N ARG A 55 1.59 -7.59 0.76
CA ARG A 55 2.01 -8.79 1.49
C ARG A 55 0.86 -9.48 2.21
N ALA A 56 -0.17 -8.75 2.54
CA ALA A 56 -1.31 -9.31 3.25
C ALA A 56 -2.57 -8.54 2.91
N ALA A 57 -3.70 -9.16 3.14
CA ALA A 57 -4.98 -8.53 2.87
C ALA A 57 -6.00 -8.96 3.90
N THR A 58 -6.87 -8.03 4.27
CA THR A 58 -8.06 -8.32 5.06
C THR A 58 -9.26 -8.11 4.16
N SER A 59 -10.46 -8.19 4.72
CA SER A 59 -11.67 -7.98 3.92
C SER A 59 -11.80 -6.54 3.40
N THR A 60 -11.16 -5.57 4.05
CA THR A 60 -11.31 -4.16 3.70
C THR A 60 -10.01 -3.43 3.43
N THR A 61 -8.86 -3.99 3.82
CA THR A 61 -7.58 -3.30 3.78
C THR A 61 -6.48 -4.19 3.25
N LEU A 62 -5.48 -3.58 2.66
CA LEU A 62 -4.26 -4.27 2.24
C LEU A 62 -3.11 -3.82 3.12
N ALA A 63 -2.06 -4.62 3.15
CA ALA A 63 -0.83 -4.27 3.86
C ALA A 63 0.36 -4.66 3.00
N GLY A 64 1.42 -3.86 3.04
CA GLY A 64 2.58 -4.15 2.23
C GLY A 64 3.76 -3.27 2.54
N ASP A 65 4.75 -3.31 1.66
CA ASP A 65 5.97 -2.52 1.77
C ASP A 65 6.23 -1.78 0.46
N GLU A 66 6.70 -0.55 0.58
CA GLU A 66 7.05 0.25 -0.59
C GLU A 66 8.26 -0.38 -1.29
N ARG A 67 8.23 -0.37 -2.61
CA ARG A 67 9.33 -0.92 -3.41
C ARG A 67 10.39 0.15 -3.60
N LEU A 68 11.37 0.14 -2.71
CA LEU A 68 12.42 1.14 -2.76
C LEU A 68 13.45 0.87 -3.85
N LEU A 69 13.52 -0.36 -4.34
CA LEU A 69 14.47 -0.71 -5.38
C LEU A 69 14.31 0.10 -6.65
N ALA A 70 13.10 0.52 -6.94
CA ALA A 70 12.86 1.33 -8.13
C ALA A 70 13.60 2.66 -8.09
N ARG A 71 14.01 3.09 -6.92
CA ARG A 71 14.67 4.37 -6.76
C ARG A 71 16.18 4.29 -6.95
N LEU A 72 16.71 3.09 -7.01
CA LEU A 72 18.14 2.89 -7.18
C LEU A 72 18.56 2.84 -8.64
N GLY A 73 17.58 2.69 -9.51
CA GLY A 73 17.84 2.55 -10.94
C GLY A 73 18.05 3.86 -11.68
#